data_5fe8c90f8673188bd548030519b2b42a
#
_entry.id   5fe8c90f8673188bd548030519b2b42a
#
_cell.length_a   1.000
_cell.length_b   1.000
_cell.length_c   1.000
_cell.angle_alpha   90.00
_cell.angle_beta   90.00
_cell.angle_gamma   90.00
#
_symmetry.space_group_name_H-M   'P 1'
#
loop_
_entity.id
_entity.type
_entity.pdbx_description
1 polymer ?
#
loop_
_entity_poly.entity_id
_entity_poly.type
_entity_poly.pdbx_seq_one_letter_code
_entity_poly.pdbx_strand_id
1 'polypeptide(L)'
;RHECTIEEREEYELHIGAGNLLFAGVDYHKILAAAESEADVILWDGGNNDTPFFKPDLLLTVADPHRPGHETAYYPGETNFRMADVILINKVNTASQDGIATIEANAGLVNPKARILYGDSTIICKDSGRIRGRRVLVIEDGPTLTHGEMRYGAGHVAAQQFGAAEIVDPRPYAAGSIKSVFKKFTHLTDVLPAMGYGASQIADLEATVNATPCDLVLVGTPIDLTTIIKINKPSLRIGYELAGEAATALESAIRSHGKFS
;
A
#
# COMPACT_ATOMS: atom_id res chain seq x y z
N ARG A 1 22.51 6.25 -2.15
CA ARG A 1 23.72 7.11 -1.99
C ARG A 1 23.38 8.60 -1.90
N HIS A 2 22.13 8.95 -2.01
CA HIS A 2 21.64 10.32 -1.89
C HIS A 2 20.95 10.48 -0.54
N GLU A 3 20.94 11.68 -0.01
CA GLU A 3 20.25 12.00 1.24
C GLU A 3 18.74 11.91 0.98
N CYS A 4 18.17 10.75 1.24
CA CYS A 4 16.73 10.52 1.15
C CYS A 4 16.08 10.74 2.52
N THR A 5 14.90 11.29 2.53
CA THR A 5 14.05 11.32 3.72
C THR A 5 13.65 9.89 4.12
N ILE A 6 13.13 9.72 5.32
CA ILE A 6 12.62 8.40 5.76
C ILE A 6 11.47 7.95 4.84
N GLU A 7 10.59 8.87 4.46
CA GLU A 7 9.46 8.62 3.55
C GLU A 7 9.92 8.12 2.18
N GLU A 8 10.88 8.80 1.57
CA GLU A 8 11.46 8.38 0.28
C GLU A 8 12.12 7.00 0.38
N ARG A 9 12.79 6.71 1.50
CA ARG A 9 13.39 5.39 1.72
C ARG A 9 12.36 4.28 1.84
N GLU A 10 11.18 4.56 2.40
CA GLU A 10 10.08 3.62 2.49
C GLU A 10 9.66 3.09 1.13
N GLU A 11 9.51 4.01 0.18
CA GLU A 11 9.17 3.66 -1.19
C GLU A 11 10.32 2.93 -1.90
N TYR A 12 11.56 3.30 -1.62
CA TYR A 12 12.73 2.85 -2.37
C TYR A 12 13.32 1.52 -1.88
N GLU A 13 13.25 1.23 -0.58
CA GLU A 13 13.94 0.07 0.00
C GLU A 13 13.48 -1.27 -0.57
N LEU A 14 12.20 -1.43 -0.89
CA LEU A 14 11.66 -2.64 -1.49
C LEU A 14 12.25 -2.88 -2.89
N HIS A 15 12.30 -1.85 -3.72
CA HIS A 15 12.84 -1.94 -5.07
C HIS A 15 14.36 -2.17 -5.06
N ILE A 16 15.09 -1.45 -4.19
CA ILE A 16 16.54 -1.63 -4.02
C ILE A 16 16.85 -3.05 -3.51
N GLY A 17 16.07 -3.55 -2.55
CA GLY A 17 16.19 -4.90 -2.02
C GLY A 17 15.90 -6.00 -3.05
N ALA A 18 15.04 -5.71 -4.04
CA ALA A 18 14.76 -6.57 -5.17
C ALA A 18 15.82 -6.50 -6.29
N GLY A 19 16.81 -5.59 -6.16
CA GLY A 19 17.86 -5.41 -7.17
C GLY A 19 17.46 -4.50 -8.33
N ASN A 20 16.35 -3.80 -8.23
CA ASN A 20 15.90 -2.84 -9.23
C ASN A 20 16.73 -1.56 -9.19
N LEU A 21 16.96 -0.95 -10.36
CA LEU A 21 17.47 0.41 -10.45
C LEU A 21 16.32 1.39 -10.15
N LEU A 22 16.58 2.37 -9.30
CA LEU A 22 15.61 3.37 -8.94
C LEU A 22 16.11 4.78 -9.31
N PHE A 23 15.26 5.52 -9.97
CA PHE A 23 15.51 6.90 -10.36
C PHE A 23 14.42 7.80 -9.76
N ALA A 24 14.83 8.82 -9.01
CA ALA A 24 13.92 9.80 -8.43
C ALA A 24 14.50 11.21 -8.56
N GLY A 25 13.64 12.22 -8.69
CA GLY A 25 14.06 13.60 -8.79
C GLY A 25 13.00 14.49 -9.44
N VAL A 26 13.33 15.75 -9.64
CA VAL A 26 12.41 16.77 -10.14
C VAL A 26 12.57 17.10 -11.64
N ASP A 27 13.68 16.71 -12.25
CA ASP A 27 13.95 16.93 -13.69
C ASP A 27 13.68 15.62 -14.45
N TYR A 28 12.42 15.43 -14.86
CA TYR A 28 11.97 14.19 -15.49
C TYR A 28 12.65 13.88 -16.82
N HIS A 29 13.09 14.91 -17.56
CA HIS A 29 13.88 14.70 -18.79
C HIS A 29 15.21 14.03 -18.48
N LYS A 30 15.91 14.50 -17.47
CA LYS A 30 17.18 13.91 -17.06
C LYS A 30 17.00 12.54 -16.46
N ILE A 31 15.94 12.31 -15.69
CA ILE A 31 15.59 11.00 -15.13
C ILE A 31 15.35 10.00 -16.25
N LEU A 32 14.51 10.34 -17.21
CA LEU A 32 14.21 9.47 -18.34
C LEU A 32 15.47 9.14 -19.16
N ALA A 33 16.27 10.14 -19.50
CA ALA A 33 17.51 9.92 -20.23
C ALA A 33 18.52 9.05 -19.49
N ALA A 34 18.60 9.19 -18.15
CA ALA A 34 19.43 8.32 -17.33
C ALA A 34 18.88 6.88 -17.29
N ALA A 35 17.58 6.70 -17.09
CA ALA A 35 16.95 5.39 -17.05
C ALA A 35 17.07 4.66 -18.40
N GLU A 36 16.85 5.33 -19.53
CA GLU A 36 17.00 4.75 -20.88
C GLU A 36 18.42 4.25 -21.17
N SER A 37 19.43 4.82 -20.51
CA SER A 37 20.82 4.37 -20.68
C SER A 37 21.19 3.13 -19.86
N GLU A 38 20.36 2.75 -18.87
CA GLU A 38 20.70 1.70 -17.90
C GLU A 38 19.65 0.57 -17.83
N ALA A 39 18.47 0.73 -18.44
CA ALA A 39 17.40 -0.25 -18.34
C ALA A 39 16.68 -0.47 -19.68
N ASP A 40 16.32 -1.74 -19.93
CA ASP A 40 15.52 -2.13 -21.09
C ASP A 40 14.04 -1.86 -20.90
N VAL A 41 13.56 -1.82 -19.65
CA VAL A 41 12.19 -1.56 -19.27
C VAL A 41 12.16 -0.50 -18.16
N ILE A 42 11.37 0.54 -18.36
CA ILE A 42 11.16 1.61 -17.40
C ILE A 42 9.75 1.51 -16.85
N LEU A 43 9.63 1.36 -15.54
CA LEU A 43 8.35 1.43 -14.84
C LEU A 43 8.19 2.84 -14.26
N TRP A 44 7.12 3.50 -14.67
CA TRP A 44 6.65 4.71 -13.99
C TRP A 44 5.77 4.26 -12.82
N ASP A 45 6.24 4.47 -11.61
CA ASP A 45 5.45 4.26 -10.39
C ASP A 45 4.88 5.60 -9.95
N GLY A 46 3.60 5.78 -10.14
CA GLY A 46 2.87 6.98 -9.78
C GLY A 46 1.64 6.62 -8.95
N GLY A 47 1.36 7.44 -7.94
CA GLY A 47 0.11 7.37 -7.20
C GLY A 47 -1.09 7.86 -8.05
N ASN A 48 -2.28 7.79 -7.46
CA ASN A 48 -3.50 8.33 -8.11
C ASN A 48 -3.46 9.85 -8.30
N ASN A 49 -2.49 10.53 -7.72
CA ASN A 49 -2.29 11.98 -7.89
C ASN A 49 -1.30 12.33 -9.00
N ASP A 50 -0.76 11.33 -9.71
CA ASP A 50 0.28 11.52 -10.69
C ASP A 50 -0.18 11.10 -12.08
N THR A 51 0.08 11.96 -13.06
CA THR A 51 -0.08 11.62 -14.47
C THR A 51 1.31 11.35 -15.05
N PRO A 52 1.52 10.30 -15.85
CA PRO A 52 2.81 10.01 -16.44
C PRO A 52 3.37 11.22 -17.19
N PHE A 53 4.65 11.57 -16.96
CA PHE A 53 5.32 12.69 -17.65
C PHE A 53 5.83 12.34 -19.03
N PHE A 54 5.88 11.06 -19.35
CA PHE A 54 6.22 10.55 -20.67
C PHE A 54 5.12 9.60 -21.14
N LYS A 55 5.04 9.44 -22.45
CA LYS A 55 4.04 8.56 -23.04
C LYS A 55 4.36 7.11 -22.70
N PRO A 56 3.54 6.43 -21.91
CA PRO A 56 3.74 5.00 -21.64
C PRO A 56 3.43 4.17 -22.89
N ASP A 57 4.08 3.03 -22.99
CA ASP A 57 3.72 2.02 -23.99
C ASP A 57 2.55 1.17 -23.49
N LEU A 58 2.46 0.97 -22.18
CA LEU A 58 1.35 0.31 -21.49
C LEU A 58 1.00 1.09 -20.23
N LEU A 59 -0.22 1.58 -20.14
CA LEU A 59 -0.74 2.27 -18.97
C LEU A 59 -1.67 1.34 -18.17
N LEU A 60 -1.24 1.00 -16.96
CA LEU A 60 -2.05 0.22 -16.02
C LEU A 60 -2.54 1.12 -14.90
N THR A 61 -3.84 1.08 -14.61
CA THR A 61 -4.45 1.78 -13.49
C THR A 61 -5.08 0.79 -12.51
N VAL A 62 -4.77 0.95 -11.22
CA VAL A 62 -5.37 0.12 -10.15
C VAL A 62 -6.59 0.83 -9.59
N ALA A 63 -7.72 0.14 -9.52
CA ALA A 63 -8.96 0.61 -8.89
C ALA A 63 -9.29 -0.20 -7.62
N ASP A 64 -9.78 0.49 -6.59
CA ASP A 64 -10.08 -0.11 -5.28
C ASP A 64 -11.60 -0.22 -5.06
N PRO A 65 -12.19 -1.43 -5.13
CA PRO A 65 -13.63 -1.63 -4.99
C PRO A 65 -14.17 -1.42 -3.56
N HIS A 66 -13.30 -1.18 -2.58
CA HIS A 66 -13.71 -0.69 -1.27
C HIS A 66 -14.07 0.81 -1.28
N ARG A 67 -13.72 1.52 -2.36
CA ARG A 67 -14.01 2.94 -2.56
C ARG A 67 -14.58 3.19 -3.96
N PRO A 68 -15.69 2.52 -4.32
CA PRO A 68 -16.27 2.62 -5.66
C PRO A 68 -16.69 4.07 -5.95
N GLY A 69 -16.42 4.54 -7.16
CA GLY A 69 -16.67 5.91 -7.58
C GLY A 69 -15.46 6.86 -7.41
N HIS A 70 -14.47 6.52 -6.56
CA HIS A 70 -13.28 7.35 -6.39
C HIS A 70 -12.44 7.42 -7.69
N GLU A 71 -12.46 6.37 -8.50
CA GLU A 71 -11.76 6.30 -9.78
C GLU A 71 -12.24 7.33 -10.81
N THR A 72 -13.43 7.89 -10.62
CA THR A 72 -14.02 8.93 -11.48
C THR A 72 -14.26 10.26 -10.78
N ALA A 73 -14.03 10.35 -9.46
CA ALA A 73 -14.35 11.53 -8.67
C ALA A 73 -13.13 12.43 -8.37
N TYR A 74 -11.92 11.91 -8.53
CA TYR A 74 -10.69 12.62 -8.13
C TYR A 74 -9.71 12.80 -9.30
N TYR A 75 -9.33 14.06 -9.55
CA TYR A 75 -8.27 14.41 -10.48
C TYR A 75 -6.89 14.27 -9.80
N PRO A 76 -5.86 13.74 -10.49
CA PRO A 76 -5.84 13.22 -11.86
C PRO A 76 -6.15 11.73 -11.98
N GLY A 77 -6.59 11.05 -10.93
CA GLY A 77 -6.93 9.64 -10.93
C GLY A 77 -7.94 9.28 -12.02
N GLU A 78 -8.97 10.14 -12.21
CA GLU A 78 -9.92 9.98 -13.30
C GLU A 78 -9.25 10.00 -14.67
N THR A 79 -8.26 10.88 -14.88
CA THR A 79 -7.51 10.96 -16.15
C THR A 79 -6.78 9.65 -16.42
N ASN A 80 -6.09 9.10 -15.43
CA ASN A 80 -5.40 7.82 -15.56
C ASN A 80 -6.38 6.68 -15.83
N PHE A 81 -7.52 6.66 -15.16
CA PHE A 81 -8.57 5.65 -15.38
C PHE A 81 -9.14 5.69 -16.82
N ARG A 82 -9.35 6.90 -17.36
CA ARG A 82 -9.82 7.11 -18.74
C ARG A 82 -8.79 6.74 -19.79
N MET A 83 -7.50 6.83 -19.47
CA MET A 83 -6.40 6.60 -20.41
C MET A 83 -5.84 5.18 -20.33
N ALA A 84 -6.18 4.40 -19.30
CA ALA A 84 -5.61 3.09 -19.03
C ALA A 84 -5.84 2.11 -20.19
N ASP A 85 -4.79 1.36 -20.54
CA ASP A 85 -4.90 0.18 -21.41
C ASP A 85 -5.42 -1.01 -20.60
N VAL A 86 -5.03 -1.07 -19.33
CA VAL A 86 -5.45 -2.10 -18.38
C VAL A 86 -5.97 -1.46 -17.11
N ILE A 87 -7.16 -1.84 -16.68
CA ILE A 87 -7.72 -1.49 -15.37
C ILE A 87 -7.68 -2.75 -14.51
N LEU A 88 -6.89 -2.71 -13.43
CA LEU A 88 -6.84 -3.76 -12.43
C LEU A 88 -7.77 -3.40 -11.28
N ILE A 89 -8.91 -4.07 -11.18
CA ILE A 89 -9.79 -4.01 -10.01
C ILE A 89 -9.16 -4.94 -8.95
N ASN A 90 -8.45 -4.36 -7.99
CA ASN A 90 -7.73 -5.12 -6.97
C ASN A 90 -8.58 -5.38 -5.73
N LYS A 91 -8.14 -6.28 -4.83
CA LYS A 91 -8.82 -6.64 -3.58
C LYS A 91 -10.23 -7.23 -3.77
N VAL A 92 -10.50 -7.86 -4.90
CA VAL A 92 -11.83 -8.44 -5.15
C VAL A 92 -12.20 -9.55 -4.17
N ASN A 93 -11.19 -10.21 -3.57
CA ASN A 93 -11.37 -11.22 -2.54
C ASN A 93 -11.96 -10.69 -1.21
N THR A 94 -11.93 -9.38 -0.98
CA THR A 94 -12.42 -8.75 0.26
C THR A 94 -13.50 -7.69 0.02
N ALA A 95 -13.71 -7.30 -1.23
CA ALA A 95 -14.67 -6.28 -1.60
C ALA A 95 -16.10 -6.83 -1.77
N SER A 96 -17.08 -5.93 -1.72
CA SER A 96 -18.46 -6.27 -2.07
C SER A 96 -18.64 -6.41 -3.59
N GLN A 97 -19.56 -7.27 -4.00
CA GLN A 97 -19.91 -7.42 -5.41
C GLN A 97 -20.44 -6.11 -6.01
N ASP A 98 -21.19 -5.32 -5.24
CA ASP A 98 -21.71 -4.02 -5.67
C ASP A 98 -20.58 -3.01 -5.93
N GLY A 99 -19.51 -3.03 -5.11
CA GLY A 99 -18.34 -2.18 -5.32
C GLY A 99 -17.59 -2.54 -6.60
N ILE A 100 -17.41 -3.83 -6.86
CA ILE A 100 -16.78 -4.34 -8.09
C ILE A 100 -17.64 -3.92 -9.31
N ALA A 101 -18.94 -4.20 -9.28
CA ALA A 101 -19.87 -3.88 -10.37
C ALA A 101 -19.95 -2.36 -10.64
N THR A 102 -19.81 -1.52 -9.63
CA THR A 102 -19.76 -0.07 -9.80
C THR A 102 -18.52 0.36 -10.59
N ILE A 103 -17.36 -0.16 -10.28
CA ILE A 103 -16.12 0.15 -11.04
C ILE A 103 -16.21 -0.37 -12.47
N GLU A 104 -16.75 -1.58 -12.68
CA GLU A 104 -16.99 -2.14 -14.02
C GLU A 104 -17.89 -1.24 -14.85
N ALA A 105 -19.01 -0.78 -14.26
CA ALA A 105 -19.93 0.12 -14.94
C ALA A 105 -19.26 1.46 -15.29
N ASN A 106 -18.48 2.02 -14.36
CA ASN A 106 -17.73 3.25 -14.62
C ASN A 106 -16.67 3.06 -15.70
N ALA A 107 -15.93 1.96 -15.69
CA ALA A 107 -14.96 1.62 -16.74
C ALA A 107 -15.65 1.50 -18.10
N GLY A 108 -16.78 0.77 -18.17
CA GLY A 108 -17.57 0.64 -19.39
C GLY A 108 -18.07 1.97 -19.95
N LEU A 109 -18.38 2.93 -19.06
CA LEU A 109 -18.85 4.26 -19.45
C LEU A 109 -17.72 5.18 -19.94
N VAL A 110 -16.57 5.21 -19.24
CA VAL A 110 -15.53 6.23 -19.49
C VAL A 110 -14.33 5.70 -20.28
N ASN A 111 -14.10 4.40 -20.24
CA ASN A 111 -13.00 3.74 -20.97
C ASN A 111 -13.37 2.31 -21.42
N PRO A 112 -14.31 2.17 -22.37
CA PRO A 112 -14.81 0.86 -22.82
C PRO A 112 -13.77 0.02 -23.56
N LYS A 113 -12.59 0.57 -23.84
CA LYS A 113 -11.50 -0.13 -24.54
C LYS A 113 -10.51 -0.78 -23.58
N ALA A 114 -10.49 -0.36 -22.32
CA ALA A 114 -9.57 -0.92 -21.35
C ALA A 114 -9.85 -2.41 -21.11
N ARG A 115 -8.79 -3.19 -20.99
CA ARG A 115 -8.88 -4.56 -20.51
C ARG A 115 -9.05 -4.54 -18.98
N ILE A 116 -10.13 -5.13 -18.48
CA ILE A 116 -10.35 -5.25 -17.04
C ILE A 116 -9.73 -6.56 -16.55
N LEU A 117 -8.97 -6.46 -15.44
CA LEU A 117 -8.42 -7.59 -14.70
C LEU A 117 -8.94 -7.53 -13.26
N TYR A 118 -9.10 -8.70 -12.63
CA TYR A 118 -9.58 -8.82 -11.25
C TYR A 118 -8.48 -9.43 -10.38
N GLY A 119 -8.01 -8.69 -9.39
CA GLY A 119 -6.89 -9.07 -8.55
C GLY A 119 -7.29 -9.35 -7.11
N ASP A 120 -6.78 -10.46 -6.59
CA ASP A 120 -6.80 -10.72 -5.16
C ASP A 120 -5.60 -10.05 -4.49
N SER A 121 -5.84 -9.46 -3.33
CA SER A 121 -4.77 -8.99 -2.47
C SER A 121 -4.56 -10.01 -1.36
N THR A 122 -3.61 -10.90 -1.57
CA THR A 122 -3.35 -12.01 -0.64
C THR A 122 -2.38 -11.58 0.44
N ILE A 123 -2.75 -11.84 1.69
CA ILE A 123 -1.90 -11.56 2.84
C ILE A 123 -0.72 -12.51 2.89
N ILE A 124 0.49 -11.95 3.04
CA ILE A 124 1.74 -12.70 3.24
C ILE A 124 2.21 -12.52 4.67
N CYS A 125 2.41 -13.65 5.35
CA CYS A 125 3.02 -13.70 6.67
C CYS A 125 3.80 -15.02 6.83
N LYS A 126 5.13 -14.94 6.95
CA LYS A 126 6.00 -16.14 7.03
C LYS A 126 5.65 -17.06 8.21
N ASP A 127 5.28 -16.48 9.35
CA ASP A 127 5.02 -17.21 10.60
C ASP A 127 3.59 -17.01 11.08
N SER A 128 2.61 -17.06 10.17
CA SER A 128 1.19 -16.78 10.46
C SER A 128 0.59 -17.62 11.59
N GLY A 129 1.09 -18.84 11.79
CA GLY A 129 0.67 -19.73 12.89
C GLY A 129 0.91 -19.12 14.29
N ARG A 130 1.84 -18.16 14.43
CA ARG A 130 2.10 -17.48 15.71
C ARG A 130 1.01 -16.47 16.09
N ILE A 131 0.12 -16.11 15.17
CA ILE A 131 -0.96 -15.13 15.40
C ILE A 131 -2.13 -15.77 16.14
N ARG A 132 -2.40 -17.05 15.85
CA ARG A 132 -3.58 -17.75 16.39
C ARG A 132 -3.63 -17.71 17.93
N GLY A 133 -4.77 -17.24 18.44
CA GLY A 133 -5.04 -17.19 19.89
C GLY A 133 -4.22 -16.15 20.66
N ARG A 134 -3.51 -15.24 19.99
CA ARG A 134 -2.73 -14.18 20.61
C ARG A 134 -3.51 -12.87 20.68
N ARG A 135 -3.18 -12.06 21.68
CA ARG A 135 -3.55 -10.65 21.73
C ARG A 135 -2.53 -9.88 20.90
N VAL A 136 -2.97 -9.22 19.86
CA VAL A 136 -2.07 -8.56 18.91
C VAL A 136 -2.25 -7.05 18.91
N LEU A 137 -1.16 -6.30 18.78
CA LEU A 137 -1.18 -4.91 18.37
C LEU A 137 -0.95 -4.85 16.86
N VAL A 138 -1.82 -4.15 16.14
CA VAL A 138 -1.70 -3.97 14.70
C VAL A 138 -1.18 -2.57 14.41
N ILE A 139 -0.07 -2.48 13.66
CA ILE A 139 0.50 -1.24 13.16
C ILE A 139 0.32 -1.23 11.64
N GLU A 140 -0.30 -0.18 11.13
CA GLU A 140 -0.62 -0.03 9.71
C GLU A 140 0.06 1.19 9.11
N ASP A 141 0.10 1.27 7.80
CA ASP A 141 0.61 2.42 7.07
C ASP A 141 -0.15 3.70 7.41
N GLY A 142 0.58 4.71 7.86
CA GLY A 142 0.01 5.97 8.33
C GLY A 142 -0.78 6.73 7.26
N PRO A 143 -0.21 7.02 6.09
CA PRO A 143 -0.89 7.66 4.97
C PRO A 143 -2.18 6.97 4.54
N THR A 144 -2.19 5.65 4.41
CA THR A 144 -3.37 4.86 4.06
C THR A 144 -4.52 5.09 5.05
N LEU A 145 -4.21 5.11 6.35
CA LEU A 145 -5.20 5.31 7.39
C LEU A 145 -5.68 6.76 7.51
N THR A 146 -4.78 7.73 7.35
CA THR A 146 -5.08 9.14 7.61
C THR A 146 -5.58 9.88 6.38
N HIS A 147 -4.86 9.80 5.26
CA HIS A 147 -5.23 10.47 4.00
C HIS A 147 -6.16 9.60 3.15
N GLY A 148 -5.99 8.29 3.20
CA GLY A 148 -6.86 7.33 2.50
C GLY A 148 -8.17 7.02 3.22
N GLU A 149 -8.37 7.54 4.45
CA GLU A 149 -9.57 7.34 5.30
C GLU A 149 -9.92 5.86 5.53
N MET A 150 -8.95 4.96 5.34
CA MET A 150 -9.13 3.53 5.58
C MET A 150 -9.20 3.26 7.08
N ARG A 151 -10.10 2.38 7.51
CA ARG A 151 -10.22 1.99 8.92
C ARG A 151 -9.14 1.02 9.35
N TYR A 152 -8.62 0.24 8.43
CA TYR A 152 -7.62 -0.81 8.67
C TYR A 152 -6.87 -1.14 7.38
N GLY A 153 -5.79 -1.89 7.51
CA GLY A 153 -4.96 -2.37 6.41
C GLY A 153 -4.68 -3.87 6.50
N ALA A 154 -3.54 -4.28 5.94
CA ALA A 154 -3.15 -5.68 5.82
C ALA A 154 -2.93 -6.39 7.16
N GLY A 155 -2.41 -5.68 8.15
CA GLY A 155 -2.16 -6.24 9.48
C GLY A 155 -3.43 -6.63 10.21
N HIS A 156 -4.48 -5.81 10.12
CA HIS A 156 -5.80 -6.11 10.69
C HIS A 156 -6.44 -7.32 9.99
N VAL A 157 -6.40 -7.34 8.66
CA VAL A 157 -6.90 -8.50 7.87
C VAL A 157 -6.15 -9.76 8.27
N ALA A 158 -4.81 -9.69 8.42
CA ALA A 158 -4.01 -10.82 8.88
C ALA A 158 -4.40 -11.30 10.28
N ALA A 159 -4.63 -10.37 11.22
CA ALA A 159 -5.07 -10.69 12.57
C ALA A 159 -6.37 -11.50 12.57
N GLN A 160 -7.36 -11.08 11.79
CA GLN A 160 -8.64 -11.77 11.65
C GLN A 160 -8.48 -13.12 10.93
N GLN A 161 -7.81 -13.12 9.79
CA GLN A 161 -7.65 -14.32 8.95
C GLN A 161 -6.90 -15.43 9.66
N PHE A 162 -5.87 -15.10 10.43
CA PHE A 162 -5.05 -16.09 11.15
C PHE A 162 -5.50 -16.34 12.59
N GLY A 163 -6.65 -15.78 12.98
CA GLY A 163 -7.33 -16.12 14.24
C GLY A 163 -6.66 -15.55 15.48
N ALA A 164 -6.29 -14.28 15.48
CA ALA A 164 -5.92 -13.57 16.69
C ALA A 164 -7.09 -13.63 17.71
N ALA A 165 -6.78 -13.75 18.99
CA ALA A 165 -7.80 -13.75 20.04
C ALA A 165 -8.38 -12.35 20.27
N GLU A 166 -7.55 -11.33 20.09
CA GLU A 166 -7.91 -9.93 20.33
C GLU A 166 -6.99 -9.04 19.51
N ILE A 167 -7.55 -8.00 18.88
CA ILE A 167 -6.79 -6.86 18.37
C ILE A 167 -6.87 -5.78 19.45
N VAL A 168 -5.73 -5.46 20.06
CA VAL A 168 -5.66 -4.56 21.22
C VAL A 168 -5.80 -3.12 20.78
N ASP A 169 -6.76 -2.39 21.37
CA ASP A 169 -6.91 -0.95 21.16
C ASP A 169 -5.69 -0.18 21.71
N PRO A 170 -4.91 0.51 20.84
CA PRO A 170 -3.71 1.23 21.26
C PRO A 170 -4.00 2.61 21.88
N ARG A 171 -5.22 3.15 21.71
CA ARG A 171 -5.56 4.53 22.13
C ARG A 171 -5.32 4.84 23.61
N PRO A 172 -5.63 3.93 24.56
CA PRO A 172 -5.34 4.17 25.99
C PRO A 172 -3.85 4.32 26.29
N TYR A 173 -2.99 3.80 25.42
CA TYR A 173 -1.53 3.75 25.59
C TYR A 173 -0.80 4.76 24.72
N ALA A 174 -1.53 5.55 23.92
CA ALA A 174 -0.96 6.51 23.00
C ALA A 174 -0.07 7.54 23.73
N ALA A 175 1.14 7.76 23.23
CA ALA A 175 2.08 8.75 23.72
C ALA A 175 2.11 9.99 22.83
N GLY A 176 2.43 11.13 23.38
CA GLY A 176 2.75 12.38 22.70
C GLY A 176 1.85 12.71 21.49
N SER A 177 2.46 12.83 20.33
CA SER A 177 1.81 13.17 19.06
C SER A 177 0.77 12.13 18.62
N ILE A 178 0.93 10.86 18.96
CA ILE A 178 -0.03 9.79 18.61
C ILE A 178 -1.42 10.05 19.23
N LYS A 179 -1.47 10.68 20.43
CA LYS A 179 -2.76 11.10 21.02
C LYS A 179 -3.50 12.09 20.12
N SER A 180 -2.78 12.99 19.50
CA SER A 180 -3.35 13.99 18.60
C SER A 180 -3.85 13.37 17.30
N VAL A 181 -3.15 12.36 16.81
CA VAL A 181 -3.58 11.57 15.62
C VAL A 181 -4.93 10.92 15.91
N PHE A 182 -5.08 10.18 17.00
CA PHE A 182 -6.36 9.54 17.34
C PHE A 182 -7.50 10.52 17.63
N LYS A 183 -7.19 11.72 18.13
CA LYS A 183 -8.19 12.79 18.29
C LYS A 183 -8.67 13.34 16.94
N LYS A 184 -7.77 13.46 15.98
CA LYS A 184 -8.06 13.98 14.65
C LYS A 184 -8.78 12.94 13.77
N PHE A 185 -8.32 11.70 13.81
CA PHE A 185 -8.81 10.61 12.97
C PHE A 185 -9.64 9.62 13.80
N THR A 186 -10.87 10.02 14.12
CA THR A 186 -11.77 9.30 15.03
C THR A 186 -12.26 7.93 14.52
N HIS A 187 -12.08 7.66 13.22
CA HIS A 187 -12.38 6.35 12.62
C HIS A 187 -11.34 5.27 12.97
N LEU A 188 -10.16 5.67 13.47
CA LEU A 188 -9.13 4.75 13.93
C LEU A 188 -9.46 4.26 15.33
N THR A 189 -9.66 2.97 15.49
CA THR A 189 -10.07 2.35 16.77
C THR A 189 -9.05 1.37 17.32
N ASP A 190 -8.75 0.31 16.57
CA ASP A 190 -7.98 -0.85 16.98
C ASP A 190 -6.70 -1.05 16.16
N VAL A 191 -6.31 -0.04 15.40
CA VAL A 191 -5.06 -0.02 14.64
C VAL A 191 -4.22 1.21 15.03
N LEU A 192 -2.92 1.05 15.03
CA LEU A 192 -1.96 2.11 15.28
C LEU A 192 -1.36 2.57 13.94
N PRO A 193 -1.56 3.83 13.52
CA PRO A 193 -0.91 4.34 12.32
C PRO A 193 0.60 4.48 12.54
N ALA A 194 1.40 3.94 11.64
CA ALA A 194 2.83 4.18 11.59
C ALA A 194 3.05 5.62 11.12
N MET A 195 3.20 6.52 12.06
CA MET A 195 3.42 7.94 11.80
C MET A 195 4.65 8.41 12.58
N GLY A 196 5.41 9.29 11.95
CA GLY A 196 6.53 9.92 12.62
C GLY A 196 7.69 10.17 11.68
N TYR A 197 7.80 11.40 11.23
CA TYR A 197 8.86 11.85 10.34
C TYR A 197 9.99 12.56 11.11
N GLY A 198 9.73 12.98 12.34
CA GLY A 198 10.71 13.59 13.24
C GLY A 198 11.08 12.70 14.41
N ALA A 199 12.28 12.88 14.96
CA ALA A 199 12.81 12.07 16.07
C ALA A 199 11.85 11.98 17.28
N SER A 200 11.13 13.07 17.61
CA SER A 200 10.16 13.06 18.69
C SER A 200 8.92 12.21 18.39
N GLN A 201 8.44 12.23 17.14
CA GLN A 201 7.28 11.44 16.74
C GLN A 201 7.62 9.94 16.67
N ILE A 202 8.83 9.62 16.22
CA ILE A 202 9.36 8.24 16.24
C ILE A 202 9.42 7.73 17.67
N ALA A 203 9.90 8.56 18.62
CA ALA A 203 9.92 8.21 20.03
C ALA A 203 8.50 8.01 20.61
N ASP A 204 7.52 8.83 20.20
CA ASP A 204 6.13 8.70 20.63
C ASP A 204 5.51 7.40 20.07
N LEU A 205 5.82 7.02 18.82
CA LEU A 205 5.41 5.75 18.23
C LEU A 205 6.01 4.57 19.00
N GLU A 206 7.33 4.59 19.24
CA GLU A 206 8.03 3.57 20.04
C GLU A 206 7.42 3.42 21.44
N ALA A 207 7.20 4.52 22.13
CA ALA A 207 6.59 4.53 23.45
C ALA A 207 5.18 3.93 23.42
N THR A 208 4.36 4.28 22.45
CA THR A 208 3.00 3.74 22.28
C THR A 208 3.02 2.23 22.04
N VAL A 209 3.85 1.75 21.11
CA VAL A 209 4.00 0.32 20.80
C VAL A 209 4.41 -0.46 22.05
N ASN A 210 5.41 0.06 22.77
CA ASN A 210 5.97 -0.62 23.92
C ASN A 210 5.07 -0.57 25.16
N ALA A 211 4.22 0.44 25.30
CA ALA A 211 3.23 0.55 26.38
C ALA A 211 1.98 -0.30 26.15
N THR A 212 1.62 -0.62 24.89
CA THR A 212 0.43 -1.39 24.56
C THR A 212 0.56 -2.86 25.00
N PRO A 213 -0.30 -3.40 25.89
CA PRO A 213 -0.17 -4.75 26.43
C PRO A 213 -0.66 -5.81 25.42
N CYS A 214 0.24 -6.33 24.61
CA CYS A 214 -0.03 -7.38 23.62
C CYS A 214 1.05 -8.49 23.68
N ASP A 215 0.72 -9.66 23.11
CA ASP A 215 1.63 -10.80 23.03
C ASP A 215 2.51 -10.74 21.77
N LEU A 216 2.02 -10.04 20.74
CA LEU A 216 2.62 -9.99 19.41
C LEU A 216 2.27 -8.68 18.73
N VAL A 217 3.21 -8.10 18.00
CA VAL A 217 3.01 -6.91 17.15
C VAL A 217 2.95 -7.34 15.70
N LEU A 218 1.88 -6.96 14.99
CA LEU A 218 1.75 -7.14 13.54
C LEU A 218 2.08 -5.83 12.84
N VAL A 219 3.07 -5.86 11.98
CA VAL A 219 3.56 -4.68 11.25
C VAL A 219 3.11 -4.76 9.81
N GLY A 220 2.03 -4.05 9.47
CA GLY A 220 1.38 -3.98 8.17
C GLY A 220 1.77 -2.75 7.34
N THR A 221 2.89 -2.12 7.65
CA THR A 221 3.46 -1.03 6.84
C THR A 221 4.57 -1.54 5.91
N PRO A 222 4.78 -0.90 4.76
CA PRO A 222 5.88 -1.24 3.84
C PRO A 222 7.25 -1.17 4.49
N ILE A 223 7.44 -0.29 5.48
CA ILE A 223 8.71 -0.10 6.18
C ILE A 223 9.00 -1.26 7.12
N ASP A 224 10.28 -1.57 7.24
CA ASP A 224 10.75 -2.36 8.38
C ASP A 224 10.88 -1.47 9.63
N LEU A 225 9.78 -1.38 10.41
CA LEU A 225 9.77 -0.58 11.63
C LEU A 225 10.84 -0.97 12.64
N THR A 226 11.38 -2.20 12.57
CA THR A 226 12.44 -2.64 13.50
C THR A 226 13.77 -1.93 13.26
N THR A 227 13.94 -1.30 12.10
CA THR A 227 15.12 -0.47 11.78
C THR A 227 14.99 0.96 12.32
N ILE A 228 13.77 1.38 12.67
CA ILE A 228 13.45 2.76 13.06
C ILE A 228 13.14 2.86 14.54
N ILE A 229 12.38 1.90 15.10
CA ILE A 229 11.99 1.85 16.51
C ILE A 229 12.39 0.53 17.15
N LYS A 230 12.66 0.58 18.46
CA LYS A 230 12.95 -0.61 19.23
C LYS A 230 11.67 -1.23 19.80
N ILE A 231 11.18 -2.29 19.17
CA ILE A 231 10.02 -3.03 19.64
C ILE A 231 10.48 -4.06 20.70
N ASN A 232 9.96 -3.94 21.93
CA ASN A 232 10.33 -4.82 23.06
C ASN A 232 9.50 -6.11 23.14
N LYS A 233 8.75 -6.44 22.09
CA LYS A 233 7.88 -7.59 21.97
C LYS A 233 8.16 -8.35 20.67
N PRO A 234 7.79 -9.64 20.57
CA PRO A 234 7.81 -10.33 19.29
C PRO A 234 7.01 -9.56 18.24
N SER A 235 7.52 -9.50 17.02
CA SER A 235 6.84 -8.86 15.90
C SER A 235 6.84 -9.74 14.65
N LEU A 236 5.84 -9.56 13.79
CA LEU A 236 5.73 -10.18 12.47
C LEU A 236 5.45 -9.10 11.43
N ARG A 237 6.17 -9.15 10.33
CA ARG A 237 5.84 -8.34 9.15
C ARG A 237 4.68 -9.00 8.41
N ILE A 238 3.72 -8.16 8.05
CA ILE A 238 2.58 -8.52 7.23
C ILE A 238 2.72 -7.77 5.91
N GLY A 239 2.72 -8.52 4.84
CA GLY A 239 2.70 -8.01 3.48
C GLY A 239 1.45 -8.43 2.75
N TYR A 240 1.36 -7.99 1.51
CA TYR A 240 0.35 -8.45 0.56
C TYR A 240 0.96 -8.51 -0.83
N GLU A 241 0.41 -9.37 -1.65
CA GLU A 241 0.79 -9.49 -3.07
C GLU A 241 -0.44 -9.66 -3.95
N LEU A 242 -0.29 -9.27 -5.21
CA LEU A 242 -1.27 -9.58 -6.23
C LEU A 242 -1.25 -11.09 -6.49
N ALA A 243 -2.38 -11.74 -6.31
CA ALA A 243 -2.51 -13.19 -6.46
C ALA A 243 -3.67 -13.55 -7.41
N GLY A 244 -3.84 -14.84 -7.63
CA GLY A 244 -4.90 -15.37 -8.48
C GLY A 244 -4.65 -15.19 -9.97
N GLU A 245 -5.74 -15.22 -10.73
CA GLU A 245 -5.68 -15.12 -12.20
C GLU A 245 -5.12 -13.77 -12.68
N ALA A 246 -5.27 -12.71 -11.87
CA ALA A 246 -4.78 -11.38 -12.25
C ALA A 246 -3.27 -11.31 -12.38
N ALA A 247 -2.51 -11.99 -11.53
CA ALA A 247 -1.05 -12.00 -11.64
C ALA A 247 -0.61 -12.57 -12.99
N THR A 248 -1.16 -13.74 -13.38
CA THR A 248 -0.88 -14.38 -14.66
C THR A 248 -1.43 -13.56 -15.84
N ALA A 249 -2.62 -12.97 -15.70
CA ALA A 249 -3.23 -12.18 -16.74
C ALA A 249 -2.49 -10.86 -16.96
N LEU A 250 -1.96 -10.25 -15.90
CA LEU A 250 -1.12 -9.06 -15.99
C LEU A 250 0.22 -9.37 -16.65
N GLU A 251 0.88 -10.45 -16.25
CA GLU A 251 2.10 -10.91 -16.92
C GLU A 251 1.85 -11.15 -18.43
N SER A 252 0.75 -11.82 -18.75
CA SER A 252 0.36 -12.04 -20.14
C SER A 252 0.07 -10.73 -20.89
N ALA A 253 -0.56 -9.75 -20.25
CA ALA A 253 -0.82 -8.45 -20.84
C ALA A 253 0.48 -7.69 -21.15
N ILE A 254 1.43 -7.72 -20.22
CA ILE A 254 2.75 -7.11 -20.41
C ILE A 254 3.51 -7.81 -21.55
N ARG A 255 3.61 -9.14 -21.53
CA ARG A 255 4.32 -9.92 -22.56
C ARG A 255 3.69 -9.81 -23.95
N SER A 256 2.35 -9.70 -24.04
CA SER A 256 1.64 -9.55 -25.32
C SER A 256 1.73 -8.14 -25.89
N HIS A 257 2.17 -7.18 -25.11
CA HIS A 257 2.46 -5.84 -25.62
C HIS A 257 3.75 -5.93 -26.44
N GLY A 258 3.66 -5.76 -27.75
CA GLY A 258 4.71 -6.13 -28.74
C GLY A 258 6.10 -5.49 -28.58
N LYS A 259 6.33 -4.75 -27.49
CA LYS A 259 7.64 -4.20 -27.10
C LYS A 259 8.34 -4.98 -25.98
N PHE A 260 7.63 -5.90 -25.30
CA PHE A 260 8.16 -6.68 -24.19
C PHE A 260 8.27 -8.19 -24.50
N SER A 261 8.20 -8.56 -25.77
CA SER A 261 8.29 -9.94 -26.25
C SER A 261 9.74 -10.38 -26.52
#